data_ba8177463208473598d437c6509738ac
#
_entry.id   ba8177463208473598d437c6509738ac
#
_cell.length_a   1.000
_cell.length_b   1.000
_cell.length_c   1.000
_cell.angle_alpha   90.00
_cell.angle_beta   90.00
_cell.angle_gamma   90.00
#
_symmetry.space_group_name_H-M   'P 1'
#
loop_
_entity.id
_entity.type
_entity.pdbx_description
1 polymer ?
#
loop_
_entity_poly.entity_id
_entity_poly.type
_entity_poly.pdbx_seq_one_letter_code
_entity_poly.pdbx_strand_id
1 'polypeptide(L)'
;MTVQLVGAGPGEADLLTVRAARAIAAAEVVVFDRLVDRSVLDLISPLADRYDVGKTPGQSSSQEATNELLIELGRSGRRVVRLKGGDPFVFGRGGEEALALTSAGVSFEIIPGLSSSLSGPLAAGIPVTHRGISRGVTIVTGHLIDGECNSFVHLANPELTLVVLMGVAHRAEIARQLVVGGLTPDTPVAVIERAYTSSQRTVRTTLQRLGSTEIANPAIIVIGAVAAMSLNDITTELATAAW
;
A
#
# COMPACT_ATOMS: atom_id res chain seq x y z
N MET A 1 -19.72 6.07 -21.19
CA MET A 1 -19.62 5.88 -19.72
C MET A 1 -18.14 5.85 -19.35
N THR A 2 -17.80 5.91 -18.06
CA THR A 2 -16.46 6.22 -17.58
C THR A 2 -15.92 5.03 -16.81
N VAL A 3 -14.68 4.61 -17.06
CA VAL A 3 -13.95 3.66 -16.19
C VAL A 3 -13.56 4.39 -14.92
N GLN A 4 -13.81 3.79 -13.75
CA GLN A 4 -13.42 4.35 -12.46
C GLN A 4 -12.23 3.59 -11.89
N LEU A 5 -11.08 4.26 -11.75
CA LEU A 5 -9.89 3.74 -11.06
C LEU A 5 -10.06 4.03 -9.57
N VAL A 6 -10.36 3.02 -8.78
CA VAL A 6 -10.83 3.16 -7.40
C VAL A 6 -9.82 2.58 -6.41
N GLY A 7 -9.43 3.37 -5.42
CA GLY A 7 -8.65 2.89 -4.28
C GLY A 7 -9.52 2.11 -3.29
N ALA A 8 -9.10 0.88 -3.00
CA ALA A 8 -9.76 -0.01 -2.04
C ALA A 8 -9.31 0.20 -0.59
N GLY A 9 -8.38 1.11 -0.34
CA GLY A 9 -7.82 1.27 1.01
C GLY A 9 -6.85 0.15 1.41
N PRO A 10 -6.43 0.13 2.69
CA PRO A 10 -5.35 -0.74 3.17
C PRO A 10 -5.82 -2.14 3.61
N GLY A 11 -7.11 -2.38 3.72
CA GLY A 11 -7.69 -3.62 4.27
C GLY A 11 -9.21 -3.55 4.32
N GLU A 12 -9.79 -3.52 5.50
CA GLU A 12 -11.23 -3.63 5.78
C GLU A 12 -12.09 -2.60 5.03
N ALA A 13 -13.33 -2.99 4.71
CA ALA A 13 -14.25 -2.21 3.88
C ALA A 13 -14.71 -0.87 4.51
N ASP A 14 -14.70 -0.75 5.82
CA ASP A 14 -15.04 0.49 6.55
C ASP A 14 -14.00 1.61 6.37
N LEU A 15 -12.81 1.26 5.85
CA LEU A 15 -11.76 2.22 5.47
C LEU A 15 -11.88 2.72 4.03
N LEU A 16 -12.92 2.34 3.31
CA LEU A 16 -13.21 2.89 2.00
C LEU A 16 -13.63 4.36 2.11
N THR A 17 -13.26 5.15 1.10
CA THR A 17 -13.92 6.44 0.96
C THR A 17 -15.40 6.23 0.60
N VAL A 18 -16.27 7.14 1.05
CA VAL A 18 -17.70 7.07 0.72
C VAL A 18 -17.95 7.01 -0.79
N ARG A 19 -17.10 7.70 -1.58
CA ARG A 19 -17.18 7.66 -3.05
C ARG A 19 -16.79 6.28 -3.59
N ALA A 20 -15.72 5.67 -3.07
CA ALA A 20 -15.30 4.33 -3.45
C ALA A 20 -16.38 3.28 -3.17
N ALA A 21 -16.97 3.29 -1.97
CA ALA A 21 -18.04 2.37 -1.59
C ALA A 21 -19.25 2.49 -2.52
N ARG A 22 -19.67 3.72 -2.86
CA ARG A 22 -20.76 3.97 -3.81
C ARG A 22 -20.43 3.49 -5.23
N ALA A 23 -19.20 3.71 -5.69
CA ALA A 23 -18.75 3.26 -7.01
C ALA A 23 -18.78 1.73 -7.11
N ILE A 24 -18.26 1.03 -6.10
CA ILE A 24 -18.25 -0.45 -6.03
C ILE A 24 -19.68 -1.01 -6.04
N ALA A 25 -20.57 -0.47 -5.21
CA ALA A 25 -21.94 -0.93 -5.13
C ALA A 25 -22.74 -0.71 -6.43
N ALA A 26 -22.40 0.34 -7.20
CA ALA A 26 -23.07 0.66 -8.46
C ALA A 26 -22.43 0.00 -9.69
N ALA A 27 -21.29 -0.68 -9.54
CA ALA A 27 -20.54 -1.26 -10.64
C ALA A 27 -21.32 -2.40 -11.32
N GLU A 28 -21.22 -2.48 -12.65
CA GLU A 28 -21.69 -3.60 -13.47
C GLU A 28 -20.54 -4.54 -13.85
N VAL A 29 -19.31 -4.02 -13.80
CA VAL A 29 -18.09 -4.77 -14.01
C VAL A 29 -17.05 -4.31 -13.00
N VAL A 30 -16.38 -5.25 -12.33
CA VAL A 30 -15.28 -4.96 -11.40
C VAL A 30 -14.04 -5.75 -11.80
N VAL A 31 -12.96 -5.03 -12.07
CA VAL A 31 -11.62 -5.59 -12.33
C VAL A 31 -10.77 -5.33 -11.08
N PHE A 32 -10.24 -6.36 -10.44
CA PHE A 32 -9.53 -6.22 -9.16
C PHE A 32 -8.26 -7.06 -9.10
N ASP A 33 -7.37 -6.71 -8.18
CA ASP A 33 -6.16 -7.47 -7.87
C ASP A 33 -6.23 -8.15 -6.49
N ARG A 34 -5.27 -9.01 -6.19
CA ARG A 34 -5.25 -9.83 -4.97
C ARG A 34 -5.02 -9.08 -3.66
N LEU A 35 -4.60 -7.81 -3.72
CA LEU A 35 -4.39 -7.00 -2.54
C LEU A 35 -5.69 -6.39 -2.00
N VAL A 36 -6.77 -6.50 -2.76
CA VAL A 36 -8.09 -6.05 -2.31
C VAL A 36 -8.63 -7.02 -1.27
N ASP A 37 -8.99 -6.51 -0.10
CA ASP A 37 -9.52 -7.32 0.99
C ASP A 37 -10.88 -7.94 0.62
N ARG A 38 -11.17 -9.12 1.18
CA ARG A 38 -12.39 -9.85 0.92
C ARG A 38 -13.64 -9.06 1.33
N SER A 39 -13.59 -8.34 2.45
CA SER A 39 -14.70 -7.52 2.93
C SER A 39 -15.10 -6.43 1.92
N VAL A 40 -14.12 -5.89 1.18
CA VAL A 40 -14.36 -4.95 0.07
C VAL A 40 -14.98 -5.65 -1.14
N LEU A 41 -14.51 -6.86 -1.48
CA LEU A 41 -15.06 -7.65 -2.58
C LEU A 41 -16.50 -8.10 -2.31
N ASP A 42 -16.89 -8.25 -1.04
CA ASP A 42 -18.24 -8.62 -0.63
C ASP A 42 -19.27 -7.47 -0.84
N LEU A 43 -18.80 -6.22 -1.02
CA LEU A 43 -19.64 -5.08 -1.40
C LEU A 43 -20.03 -5.05 -2.89
N ILE A 44 -19.35 -5.85 -3.72
CA ILE A 44 -19.65 -5.91 -5.16
C ILE A 44 -21.00 -6.61 -5.36
N SER A 45 -21.88 -5.98 -6.14
CA SER A 45 -23.15 -6.57 -6.51
C SER A 45 -22.99 -8.02 -7.02
N PRO A 46 -23.81 -8.98 -6.60
CA PRO A 46 -23.76 -10.35 -7.13
C PRO A 46 -24.09 -10.43 -8.63
N LEU A 47 -24.68 -9.37 -9.20
CA LEU A 47 -25.00 -9.26 -10.63
C LEU A 47 -23.83 -8.65 -11.44
N ALA A 48 -22.78 -8.16 -10.80
CA ALA A 48 -21.64 -7.58 -11.49
C ALA A 48 -20.68 -8.68 -11.98
N ASP A 49 -20.15 -8.50 -13.21
CA ASP A 49 -19.06 -9.33 -13.70
C ASP A 49 -17.77 -9.03 -12.95
N ARG A 50 -17.00 -10.06 -12.60
CA ARG A 50 -15.78 -9.95 -11.79
C ARG A 50 -14.57 -10.49 -12.55
N TYR A 51 -13.51 -9.68 -12.66
CA TYR A 51 -12.25 -10.03 -13.31
C TYR A 51 -11.09 -9.90 -12.31
N ASP A 52 -10.52 -11.03 -11.89
CA ASP A 52 -9.29 -11.07 -11.08
C ASP A 52 -8.09 -10.95 -12.02
N VAL A 53 -7.38 -9.81 -11.96
CA VAL A 53 -6.15 -9.55 -12.71
C VAL A 53 -4.91 -9.69 -11.82
N GLY A 54 -5.06 -10.19 -10.60
CA GLY A 54 -3.98 -10.44 -9.66
C GLY A 54 -3.02 -11.49 -10.21
N LYS A 55 -1.71 -11.23 -10.04
CA LYS A 55 -0.66 -12.16 -10.49
C LYS A 55 -0.72 -13.47 -9.71
N THR A 56 -0.94 -14.58 -10.41
CA THR A 56 -0.74 -15.92 -9.87
C THR A 56 0.71 -16.34 -10.11
N PRO A 57 1.41 -16.97 -9.16
CA PRO A 57 2.70 -17.58 -9.43
C PRO A 57 2.58 -18.51 -10.64
N GLY A 58 3.33 -18.23 -11.73
CA GLY A 58 3.29 -19.01 -12.98
C GLY A 58 2.32 -18.53 -14.06
N GLN A 59 1.43 -17.57 -13.79
CA GLN A 59 0.59 -16.90 -14.79
C GLN A 59 0.66 -15.39 -14.53
N SER A 60 1.53 -14.69 -15.24
CA SER A 60 1.56 -13.22 -15.18
C SER A 60 0.57 -12.67 -16.20
N SER A 61 -0.58 -12.16 -15.77
CA SER A 61 -1.22 -11.13 -16.59
C SER A 61 -0.26 -9.94 -16.65
N SER A 62 0.17 -9.57 -17.85
CA SER A 62 1.03 -8.40 -18.00
C SER A 62 0.20 -7.14 -17.70
N GLN A 63 0.85 -6.02 -17.40
CA GLN A 63 0.12 -4.75 -17.24
C GLN A 63 -0.56 -4.38 -18.56
N GLU A 64 0.03 -4.73 -19.67
CA GLU A 64 -0.52 -4.55 -21.01
C GLU A 64 -1.87 -5.28 -21.16
N ALA A 65 -1.96 -6.54 -20.76
CA ALA A 65 -3.23 -7.30 -20.80
C ALA A 65 -4.31 -6.67 -19.89
N THR A 66 -3.92 -6.14 -18.72
CA THR A 66 -4.85 -5.40 -17.85
C THR A 66 -5.32 -4.12 -18.52
N ASN A 67 -4.42 -3.37 -19.16
CA ASN A 67 -4.77 -2.14 -19.87
C ASN A 67 -5.72 -2.42 -21.06
N GLU A 68 -5.44 -3.47 -21.85
CA GLU A 68 -6.31 -3.91 -22.96
C GLU A 68 -7.70 -4.27 -22.46
N LEU A 69 -7.80 -5.05 -21.38
CA LEU A 69 -9.08 -5.42 -20.76
C LEU A 69 -9.86 -4.16 -20.32
N LEU A 70 -9.20 -3.20 -19.67
CA LEU A 70 -9.85 -1.96 -19.22
C LEU A 70 -10.35 -1.11 -20.40
N ILE A 71 -9.62 -1.07 -21.51
CA ILE A 71 -10.01 -0.38 -22.73
C ILE A 71 -11.24 -1.05 -23.36
N GLU A 72 -11.23 -2.38 -23.49
CA GLU A 72 -12.35 -3.17 -24.02
C GLU A 72 -13.61 -2.93 -23.19
N LEU A 73 -13.51 -3.13 -21.88
CA LEU A 73 -14.63 -2.94 -20.95
C LEU A 73 -15.13 -1.49 -20.94
N GLY A 74 -14.22 -0.51 -21.01
CA GLY A 74 -14.59 0.91 -21.06
C GLY A 74 -15.38 1.31 -22.31
N ARG A 75 -15.21 0.58 -23.42
CA ARG A 75 -15.97 0.76 -24.64
C ARG A 75 -17.34 0.09 -24.64
N SER A 76 -17.60 -0.82 -23.69
CA SER A 76 -18.85 -1.57 -23.60
C SER A 76 -20.07 -0.75 -23.21
N GLY A 77 -19.88 0.50 -22.76
CA GLY A 77 -20.96 1.35 -22.25
C GLY A 77 -21.45 1.01 -20.83
N ARG A 78 -20.78 0.09 -20.14
CA ARG A 78 -21.09 -0.36 -18.77
C ARG A 78 -20.35 0.50 -17.73
N ARG A 79 -20.82 0.45 -16.47
CA ARG A 79 -20.13 1.05 -15.32
C ARG A 79 -19.01 0.11 -14.88
N VAL A 80 -17.77 0.45 -15.25
CA VAL A 80 -16.58 -0.34 -14.98
C VAL A 80 -15.81 0.26 -13.81
N VAL A 81 -15.53 -0.54 -12.79
CA VAL A 81 -14.67 -0.21 -11.67
C VAL A 81 -13.39 -1.03 -11.76
N ARG A 82 -12.23 -0.36 -11.81
CA ARG A 82 -10.91 -0.94 -11.57
C ARG A 82 -10.55 -0.71 -10.11
N LEU A 83 -10.63 -1.75 -9.30
CA LEU A 83 -10.40 -1.71 -7.86
C LEU A 83 -8.96 -2.09 -7.53
N LYS A 84 -8.25 -1.24 -6.81
CA LYS A 84 -6.82 -1.35 -6.52
C LYS A 84 -6.56 -1.23 -5.02
N GLY A 85 -5.74 -2.12 -4.45
CA GLY A 85 -5.35 -2.01 -3.04
C GLY A 85 -4.66 -0.68 -2.74
N GLY A 86 -4.96 -0.08 -1.58
CA GLY A 86 -4.46 1.24 -1.19
C GLY A 86 -5.03 2.38 -2.04
N ASP A 87 -4.15 3.23 -2.58
CA ASP A 87 -4.47 4.33 -3.49
C ASP A 87 -3.99 4.00 -4.91
N PRO A 88 -4.77 4.31 -5.96
CA PRO A 88 -4.43 3.97 -7.34
C PRO A 88 -3.09 4.57 -7.82
N PHE A 89 -2.71 5.73 -7.28
CA PHE A 89 -1.54 6.51 -7.71
C PHE A 89 -0.32 6.38 -6.80
N VAL A 90 -0.42 5.59 -5.72
CA VAL A 90 0.72 5.31 -4.84
C VAL A 90 1.22 3.89 -5.09
N PHE A 91 2.21 3.74 -5.97
CA PHE A 91 2.81 2.46 -6.41
C PHE A 91 1.80 1.42 -6.94
N GLY A 92 0.60 1.89 -7.32
CA GLY A 92 -0.49 1.05 -7.82
C GLY A 92 -0.55 0.97 -9.35
N ARG A 93 0.37 1.59 -10.09
CA ARG A 93 0.38 1.66 -11.57
C ARG A 93 -0.88 2.29 -12.19
N GLY A 94 -1.70 2.98 -11.38
CA GLY A 94 -2.91 3.65 -11.87
C GLY A 94 -2.63 4.74 -12.92
N GLY A 95 -1.44 5.35 -12.87
CA GLY A 95 -0.98 6.30 -13.90
C GLY A 95 -0.81 5.63 -15.27
N GLU A 96 -0.27 4.41 -15.31
CA GLU A 96 -0.13 3.63 -16.55
C GLU A 96 -1.49 3.24 -17.13
N GLU A 97 -2.42 2.79 -16.27
CA GLU A 97 -3.80 2.47 -16.65
C GLU A 97 -4.54 3.72 -17.19
N ALA A 98 -4.39 4.88 -16.53
CA ALA A 98 -4.97 6.15 -16.95
C ALA A 98 -4.42 6.62 -18.31
N LEU A 99 -3.10 6.51 -18.55
CA LEU A 99 -2.46 6.83 -19.82
C LEU A 99 -2.96 5.92 -20.94
N ALA A 100 -3.09 4.62 -20.70
CA ALA A 100 -3.62 3.67 -21.67
C ALA A 100 -5.07 3.99 -22.07
N LEU A 101 -5.93 4.29 -21.09
CA LEU A 101 -7.32 4.72 -21.32
C LEU A 101 -7.38 6.01 -22.11
N THR A 102 -6.55 7.02 -21.77
CA THR A 102 -6.45 8.29 -22.49
C THR A 102 -6.08 8.05 -23.95
N SER A 103 -5.04 7.25 -24.20
CA SER A 103 -4.56 6.95 -25.54
C SER A 103 -5.60 6.22 -26.40
N ALA A 104 -6.48 5.45 -25.77
CA ALA A 104 -7.57 4.74 -26.42
C ALA A 104 -8.86 5.56 -26.56
N GLY A 105 -8.90 6.82 -26.11
CA GLY A 105 -10.07 7.70 -26.11
C GLY A 105 -11.18 7.24 -25.16
N VAL A 106 -10.85 6.47 -24.11
CA VAL A 106 -11.79 6.00 -23.09
C VAL A 106 -11.79 6.95 -21.90
N SER A 107 -12.96 7.51 -21.57
CA SER A 107 -13.11 8.38 -20.40
C SER A 107 -12.92 7.63 -19.11
N PHE A 108 -12.22 8.22 -18.14
CA PHE A 108 -12.05 7.66 -16.80
C PHE A 108 -12.15 8.71 -15.69
N GLU A 109 -12.37 8.25 -14.49
CA GLU A 109 -12.35 9.00 -13.23
C GLU A 109 -11.43 8.29 -12.24
N ILE A 110 -10.72 9.06 -11.40
CA ILE A 110 -9.88 8.52 -10.33
C ILE A 110 -10.55 8.79 -8.99
N ILE A 111 -10.75 7.73 -8.22
CA ILE A 111 -11.31 7.80 -6.87
C ILE A 111 -10.22 7.40 -5.88
N PRO A 112 -9.76 8.33 -5.00
CA PRO A 112 -8.68 8.05 -4.09
C PRO A 112 -9.07 7.00 -3.04
N GLY A 113 -8.06 6.28 -2.55
CA GLY A 113 -8.13 5.40 -1.39
C GLY A 113 -7.10 5.78 -0.35
N LEU A 114 -7.24 5.24 0.87
CA LEU A 114 -6.23 5.38 1.90
C LEU A 114 -5.00 4.55 1.51
N SER A 115 -3.87 5.23 1.25
CA SER A 115 -2.63 4.52 0.94
C SER A 115 -2.12 3.76 2.16
N SER A 116 -1.74 2.50 1.97
CA SER A 116 -1.14 1.66 3.01
C SER A 116 0.15 2.25 3.57
N SER A 117 0.84 3.11 2.82
CA SER A 117 2.06 3.79 3.29
C SER A 117 1.81 4.73 4.47
N LEU A 118 0.61 5.28 4.60
CA LEU A 118 0.22 6.16 5.70
C LEU A 118 -0.67 5.44 6.72
N SER A 119 -1.64 4.68 6.23
CA SER A 119 -2.61 3.99 7.08
C SER A 119 -2.02 2.74 7.76
N GLY A 120 -1.08 2.04 7.12
CA GLY A 120 -0.46 0.86 7.72
C GLY A 120 0.32 1.15 9.00
N PRO A 121 1.20 2.17 9.05
CA PRO A 121 1.82 2.60 10.31
C PRO A 121 0.79 2.97 11.37
N LEU A 122 -0.29 3.67 11.00
CA LEU A 122 -1.39 4.02 11.90
C LEU A 122 -2.04 2.78 12.55
N ALA A 123 -2.22 1.70 11.80
CA ALA A 123 -2.75 0.42 12.32
C ALA A 123 -1.89 -0.16 13.47
N ALA A 124 -0.60 0.17 13.51
CA ALA A 124 0.34 -0.21 14.55
C ALA A 124 0.55 0.87 15.62
N GLY A 125 -0.26 1.94 15.64
CA GLY A 125 -0.10 3.08 16.54
C GLY A 125 1.18 3.89 16.31
N ILE A 126 1.70 3.89 15.08
CA ILE A 126 2.94 4.58 14.71
C ILE A 126 2.58 5.85 13.89
N PRO A 127 2.78 7.05 14.43
CA PRO A 127 2.63 8.28 13.65
C PRO A 127 3.82 8.40 12.69
N VAL A 128 3.56 8.60 11.39
CA VAL A 128 4.65 8.77 10.42
C VAL A 128 5.37 10.12 10.54
N THR A 129 4.78 11.09 11.26
CA THR A 129 5.38 12.36 11.64
C THR A 129 5.09 12.65 13.11
N HIS A 130 6.05 13.22 13.83
CA HIS A 130 5.85 13.61 15.22
C HIS A 130 6.74 14.80 15.56
N ARG A 131 6.16 15.85 16.20
CA ARG A 131 6.90 17.05 16.59
C ARG A 131 8.09 16.68 17.48
N GLY A 132 9.28 17.14 17.13
CA GLY A 132 10.52 16.88 17.86
C GLY A 132 11.16 15.50 17.60
N ILE A 133 10.53 14.63 16.80
CA ILE A 133 11.05 13.28 16.47
C ILE A 133 11.23 13.12 14.97
N SER A 134 10.21 13.40 14.17
CA SER A 134 10.26 13.28 12.73
C SER A 134 9.46 14.38 12.07
N ARG A 135 10.14 15.24 11.31
CA ARG A 135 9.54 16.42 10.67
C ARG A 135 8.90 16.14 9.32
N GLY A 136 9.05 14.92 8.82
CA GLY A 136 8.51 14.56 7.51
C GLY A 136 8.55 13.06 7.26
N VAL A 137 7.96 12.64 6.15
CA VAL A 137 7.92 11.26 5.71
C VAL A 137 8.36 11.15 4.25
N THR A 138 9.23 10.19 3.97
CA THR A 138 9.60 9.77 2.61
C THR A 138 8.99 8.41 2.34
N ILE A 139 8.25 8.28 1.24
CA ILE A 139 7.57 7.04 0.85
C ILE A 139 8.22 6.53 -0.43
N VAL A 140 8.72 5.29 -0.41
CA VAL A 140 9.45 4.70 -1.53
C VAL A 140 9.03 3.26 -1.77
N THR A 141 9.33 2.76 -2.98
CA THR A 141 9.30 1.34 -3.27
C THR A 141 10.63 0.68 -2.90
N GLY A 142 10.56 -0.49 -2.28
CA GLY A 142 11.73 -1.35 -2.08
C GLY A 142 11.98 -2.30 -3.25
N HIS A 143 11.17 -2.22 -4.31
CA HIS A 143 11.42 -2.97 -5.53
C HIS A 143 12.55 -2.28 -6.30
N LEU A 144 13.71 -2.93 -6.30
CA LEU A 144 14.87 -2.46 -7.04
C LEU A 144 14.74 -2.88 -8.50
N ILE A 145 14.94 -1.94 -9.42
CA ILE A 145 15.07 -2.26 -10.85
C ILE A 145 16.46 -2.84 -11.05
N ASP A 146 16.57 -3.91 -11.83
CA ASP A 146 17.86 -4.55 -12.14
C ASP A 146 18.85 -3.50 -12.69
N GLY A 147 19.99 -3.36 -11.99
CA GLY A 147 21.04 -2.40 -12.33
C GLY A 147 21.03 -1.09 -11.54
N GLU A 148 20.03 -0.77 -10.76
CA GLU A 148 20.02 0.37 -9.84
C GLU A 148 20.77 0.02 -8.53
N CYS A 149 22.04 0.39 -8.45
CA CYS A 149 22.83 0.31 -7.23
C CYS A 149 22.65 1.58 -6.38
N ASN A 150 22.47 1.42 -5.06
CA ASN A 150 22.62 2.48 -4.06
C ASN A 150 21.52 3.57 -3.98
N SER A 151 20.32 3.32 -4.43
CA SER A 151 19.23 4.30 -4.33
C SER A 151 18.89 4.66 -2.87
N PHE A 152 19.00 3.73 -1.92
CA PHE A 152 18.70 3.95 -0.51
C PHE A 152 19.77 4.70 0.27
N VAL A 153 21.02 4.76 -0.18
CA VAL A 153 22.09 5.55 0.47
C VAL A 153 21.69 7.02 0.63
N HIS A 154 21.07 7.60 -0.39
CA HIS A 154 20.65 9.00 -0.40
C HIS A 154 19.36 9.27 0.37
N LEU A 155 18.65 8.23 0.80
CA LEU A 155 17.42 8.35 1.58
C LEU A 155 17.69 8.33 3.10
N ALA A 156 18.92 8.11 3.52
CA ALA A 156 19.33 8.08 4.92
C ALA A 156 19.22 9.49 5.53
N ASN A 157 18.19 9.73 6.31
CA ASN A 157 17.98 11.00 7.03
C ASN A 157 17.34 10.70 8.39
N PRO A 158 18.05 10.97 9.53
CA PRO A 158 17.56 10.67 10.86
C PRO A 158 16.38 11.56 11.30
N GLU A 159 16.14 12.68 10.61
CA GLU A 159 15.04 13.61 10.93
C GLU A 159 13.74 13.26 10.19
N LEU A 160 13.78 12.26 9.30
CA LEU A 160 12.63 11.83 8.52
C LEU A 160 12.25 10.39 8.85
N THR A 161 10.99 10.08 8.66
CA THR A 161 10.51 8.70 8.63
C THR A 161 10.58 8.19 7.20
N LEU A 162 11.20 7.04 7.01
CA LEU A 162 11.19 6.35 5.71
C LEU A 162 10.17 5.21 5.76
N VAL A 163 9.21 5.23 4.85
CA VAL A 163 8.22 4.18 4.66
C VAL A 163 8.48 3.46 3.35
N VAL A 164 8.77 2.16 3.44
CA VAL A 164 9.12 1.33 2.29
C VAL A 164 8.00 0.34 2.00
N LEU A 165 7.40 0.45 0.83
CA LEU A 165 6.46 -0.53 0.28
C LEU A 165 7.22 -1.53 -0.60
N MET A 166 6.73 -2.78 -0.69
CA MET A 166 7.34 -3.84 -1.53
C MET A 166 8.82 -4.13 -1.23
N GLY A 167 9.28 -3.83 0.02
CA GLY A 167 10.68 -3.93 0.41
C GLY A 167 11.09 -5.27 1.04
N VAL A 168 10.17 -6.21 1.29
CA VAL A 168 10.44 -7.42 2.08
C VAL A 168 11.55 -8.29 1.48
N ALA A 169 11.54 -8.50 0.17
CA ALA A 169 12.55 -9.31 -0.52
C ALA A 169 13.95 -8.69 -0.47
N HIS A 170 14.05 -7.37 -0.45
CA HIS A 170 15.31 -6.62 -0.49
C HIS A 170 15.69 -5.98 0.86
N ARG A 171 15.00 -6.35 1.95
CA ARG A 171 15.14 -5.69 3.26
C ARG A 171 16.56 -5.67 3.83
N ALA A 172 17.34 -6.72 3.59
CA ALA A 172 18.74 -6.78 4.03
C ALA A 172 19.62 -5.75 3.29
N GLU A 173 19.44 -5.63 1.99
CA GLU A 173 20.17 -4.67 1.16
C GLU A 173 19.74 -3.23 1.46
N ILE A 174 18.44 -2.99 1.62
CA ILE A 174 17.88 -1.69 2.04
C ILE A 174 18.53 -1.25 3.36
N ALA A 175 18.56 -2.13 4.36
CA ALA A 175 19.17 -1.84 5.66
C ALA A 175 20.66 -1.51 5.53
N ARG A 176 21.40 -2.31 4.76
CA ARG A 176 22.83 -2.08 4.50
C ARG A 176 23.10 -0.71 3.87
N GLN A 177 22.33 -0.36 2.84
CA GLN A 177 22.48 0.92 2.14
C GLN A 177 22.15 2.12 3.04
N LEU A 178 21.12 2.03 3.87
CA LEU A 178 20.77 3.09 4.82
C LEU A 178 21.85 3.31 5.87
N VAL A 179 22.48 2.23 6.35
CA VAL A 179 23.65 2.35 7.26
C VAL A 179 24.85 2.99 6.56
N VAL A 180 25.13 2.61 5.32
CA VAL A 180 26.18 3.27 4.49
C VAL A 180 25.86 4.74 4.28
N GLY A 181 24.59 5.10 4.14
CA GLY A 181 24.11 6.49 4.00
C GLY A 181 24.15 7.31 5.29
N GLY A 182 24.46 6.70 6.45
CA GLY A 182 24.69 7.41 7.72
C GLY A 182 23.63 7.18 8.80
N LEU A 183 22.62 6.33 8.58
CA LEU A 183 21.75 5.90 9.69
C LEU A 183 22.51 4.93 10.61
N THR A 184 22.22 5.03 11.91
CA THR A 184 22.85 4.12 12.88
C THR A 184 22.28 2.70 12.73
N PRO A 185 23.09 1.64 12.98
CA PRO A 185 22.61 0.26 12.97
C PRO A 185 21.41 0.01 13.92
N ASP A 186 21.34 0.77 15.01
CA ASP A 186 20.28 0.69 16.02
C ASP A 186 19.04 1.54 15.67
N THR A 187 19.01 2.21 14.50
CA THR A 187 17.82 2.94 14.04
C THR A 187 16.59 2.05 14.13
N PRO A 188 15.51 2.48 14.83
CA PRO A 188 14.31 1.69 14.99
C PRO A 188 13.63 1.38 13.66
N VAL A 189 13.12 0.15 13.57
CA VAL A 189 12.32 -0.31 12.43
C VAL A 189 11.07 -1.01 12.95
N ALA A 190 9.93 -0.69 12.35
CA ALA A 190 8.70 -1.44 12.53
C ALA A 190 8.25 -2.02 11.19
N VAL A 191 7.82 -3.27 11.20
CA VAL A 191 7.25 -3.93 10.04
C VAL A 191 5.81 -4.31 10.35
N ILE A 192 4.90 -3.83 9.53
CA ILE A 192 3.47 -4.07 9.68
C ILE A 192 3.01 -4.97 8.54
N GLU A 193 2.73 -6.21 8.88
CA GLU A 193 2.19 -7.21 7.96
C GLU A 193 0.68 -7.14 7.94
N ARG A 194 0.09 -7.23 6.77
CA ARG A 194 -1.36 -7.32 6.56
C ARG A 194 -2.16 -6.33 7.42
N ALA A 195 -1.74 -5.06 7.37
CA ALA A 195 -2.37 -3.98 8.11
C ALA A 195 -3.89 -3.93 7.87
N TYR A 196 -4.65 -3.68 8.93
CA TYR A 196 -6.12 -3.66 8.90
C TYR A 196 -6.77 -4.97 8.40
N THR A 197 -6.18 -6.09 8.74
CA THR A 197 -6.82 -7.41 8.57
C THR A 197 -6.77 -8.18 9.88
N SER A 198 -7.60 -9.20 10.03
CA SER A 198 -7.60 -10.08 11.20
C SER A 198 -6.28 -10.82 11.43
N SER A 199 -5.40 -10.83 10.44
CA SER A 199 -4.07 -11.45 10.49
C SER A 199 -2.93 -10.43 10.57
N GLN A 200 -3.24 -9.18 10.95
CA GLN A 200 -2.22 -8.15 11.16
C GLN A 200 -1.19 -8.59 12.20
N ARG A 201 0.09 -8.40 11.87
CA ARG A 201 1.20 -8.58 12.80
C ARG A 201 2.15 -7.40 12.71
N THR A 202 2.58 -6.88 13.85
CA THR A 202 3.60 -5.83 13.94
C THR A 202 4.86 -6.41 14.54
N VAL A 203 5.98 -6.27 13.81
CA VAL A 203 7.31 -6.71 14.27
C VAL A 203 8.18 -5.46 14.46
N ARG A 204 8.74 -5.30 15.66
CA ARG A 204 9.68 -4.21 15.97
C ARG A 204 11.11 -4.77 15.99
N THR A 205 12.03 -4.05 15.34
CA THR A 205 13.42 -4.46 15.18
C THR A 205 14.31 -3.22 15.00
N THR A 206 15.55 -3.40 14.57
CA THR A 206 16.50 -2.35 14.21
C THR A 206 17.04 -2.57 12.80
N LEU A 207 17.66 -1.56 12.20
CA LEU A 207 18.26 -1.69 10.86
C LEU A 207 19.20 -2.89 10.76
N GLN A 208 20.10 -3.08 11.73
CA GLN A 208 21.06 -4.19 11.72
C GLN A 208 20.40 -5.57 11.75
N ARG A 209 19.20 -5.69 12.33
CA ARG A 209 18.48 -6.95 12.46
C ARG A 209 17.42 -7.16 11.37
N LEU A 210 17.08 -6.11 10.61
CA LEU A 210 16.00 -6.17 9.61
C LEU A 210 16.20 -7.30 8.59
N GLY A 211 17.45 -7.50 8.13
CA GLY A 211 17.77 -8.55 7.15
C GLY A 211 17.44 -9.97 7.62
N SER A 212 17.63 -10.26 8.92
CA SER A 212 17.38 -11.57 9.55
C SER A 212 16.00 -11.68 10.18
N THR A 213 15.20 -10.59 10.21
CA THR A 213 13.86 -10.59 10.80
C THR A 213 12.91 -11.39 9.89
N GLU A 214 12.15 -12.30 10.50
CA GLU A 214 11.12 -13.06 9.79
C GLU A 214 9.91 -12.17 9.49
N ILE A 215 9.60 -12.01 8.20
CA ILE A 215 8.57 -11.10 7.70
C ILE A 215 7.80 -11.80 6.57
N ALA A 216 6.47 -11.73 6.63
CA ALA A 216 5.58 -12.22 5.60
C ALA A 216 4.99 -11.08 4.76
N ASN A 217 4.77 -11.33 3.46
CA ASN A 217 4.05 -10.42 2.57
C ASN A 217 2.51 -10.54 2.74
N PRO A 218 1.76 -9.46 2.47
CA PRO A 218 2.22 -8.09 2.23
C PRO A 218 2.65 -7.40 3.52
N ALA A 219 3.69 -6.54 3.45
CA ALA A 219 4.16 -5.80 4.61
C ALA A 219 4.67 -4.40 4.24
N ILE A 220 4.59 -3.51 5.21
CA ILE A 220 5.09 -2.13 5.16
C ILE A 220 6.26 -2.03 6.13
N ILE A 221 7.38 -1.47 5.70
CA ILE A 221 8.55 -1.26 6.56
C ILE A 221 8.64 0.22 6.90
N VAL A 222 8.62 0.56 8.18
CA VAL A 222 8.75 1.92 8.71
C VAL A 222 10.10 2.04 9.40
N ILE A 223 10.92 2.98 8.98
CA ILE A 223 12.30 3.17 9.47
C ILE A 223 12.45 4.60 10.02
N GLY A 224 13.00 4.74 11.20
CA GLY A 224 13.25 6.01 11.86
C GLY A 224 12.76 6.01 13.31
N ALA A 225 13.00 7.09 14.02
CA ALA A 225 12.75 7.20 15.47
C ALA A 225 11.30 6.93 15.85
N VAL A 226 10.32 7.29 15.00
CA VAL A 226 8.89 7.04 15.25
C VAL A 226 8.53 5.54 15.28
N ALA A 227 9.33 4.68 14.64
CA ALA A 227 9.10 3.24 14.63
C ALA A 227 9.24 2.59 16.01
N ALA A 228 9.87 3.27 16.96
CA ALA A 228 9.91 2.87 18.36
C ALA A 228 8.63 3.22 19.14
N MET A 229 7.77 4.11 18.60
CA MET A 229 6.54 4.53 19.28
C MET A 229 5.43 3.51 19.12
N SER A 230 4.59 3.34 20.16
CA SER A 230 3.36 2.57 20.14
C SER A 230 2.30 3.33 20.93
N LEU A 231 1.51 4.16 20.24
CA LEU A 231 0.49 4.97 20.90
C LEU A 231 -0.76 4.16 21.29
N ASN A 232 -0.97 3.00 20.68
CA ASN A 232 -2.08 2.11 21.03
C ASN A 232 -1.91 1.49 22.44
N ASP A 233 -0.67 1.27 22.89
CA ASP A 233 -0.39 0.71 24.22
C ASP A 233 -0.64 1.77 25.32
N ILE A 234 -0.37 3.04 25.03
CA ILE A 234 -0.58 4.15 25.97
C ILE A 234 -2.07 4.36 26.27
N THR A 235 -2.95 4.19 25.30
CA THR A 235 -4.40 4.32 25.50
C THR A 235 -4.96 3.23 26.41
N THR A 236 -4.40 2.03 26.37
CA THR A 236 -4.81 0.92 27.25
C THR A 236 -4.36 1.15 28.69
N GLU A 237 -3.15 1.66 28.91
CA GLU A 237 -2.65 1.99 30.26
C GLU A 237 -3.42 3.17 30.88
N LEU A 238 -3.73 4.22 30.12
CA LEU A 238 -4.52 5.36 30.61
C LEU A 238 -5.98 5.00 30.88
N ALA A 239 -6.58 4.10 30.08
CA ALA A 239 -7.94 3.62 30.31
C ALA A 239 -8.06 2.73 31.56
N THR A 240 -7.00 1.99 31.90
CA THR A 240 -6.95 1.16 33.14
C THR A 240 -6.61 1.98 34.38
N ALA A 241 -5.99 3.15 34.25
CA ALA A 241 -5.66 4.04 35.37
C ALA A 241 -6.78 5.03 35.74
N ALA A 242 -7.86 5.10 34.97
CA ALA A 242 -8.95 6.07 35.13
C ALA A 242 -10.19 5.53 35.85
N TRP A 243 -10.09 4.39 36.59
CA TRP A 243 -11.16 3.83 37.43
C TRP A 243 -10.68 3.46 38.82
#